data_c2c17c84831edad471e1e5f8a5a943da
#
_entry.id   c2c17c84831edad471e1e5f8a5a943da
#
_cell.length_a   1.000
_cell.length_b   1.000
_cell.length_c   1.000
_cell.angle_alpha   90.00
_cell.angle_beta   90.00
_cell.angle_gamma   90.00
#
_symmetry.space_group_name_H-M   'P 1'
#
loop_
_entity.id
_entity.type
_entity.pdbx_description
1 polymer ?
#
loop_
_entity_poly.entity_id
_entity_poly.type
_entity_poly.pdbx_seq_one_letter_code
_entity_poly.pdbx_strand_id
1 'polypeptide(L)'
;TGLLAQDPKKNFWYIQDDVKQRIADPALLGIYFKGRKSKLLDQKTIDAYKTGAPYTLRDGELVRGVKDPAVFVVELGKLRPIVSGEVFERVGWQWRNVVIVSDALLKSYEIGKPFSLETTPTAPAAEPSLDAV
;
A
#
# COMPACT_ATOMS: atom_id res chain seq x y z
N THR A 1 5.99 -4.43 19.78
CA THR A 1 6.49 -3.46 18.81
C THR A 1 7.71 -4.00 18.10
N GLY A 2 7.78 -3.76 16.82
CA GLY A 2 8.85 -4.27 16.00
C GLY A 2 10.05 -3.35 15.96
N LEU A 3 11.12 -3.87 15.41
CA LEU A 3 12.38 -3.15 15.21
C LEU A 3 12.52 -2.79 13.73
N LEU A 4 12.79 -1.52 13.45
CA LEU A 4 13.15 -1.09 12.11
C LEU A 4 14.68 -1.18 11.99
N ALA A 5 15.15 -1.98 11.04
CA ALA A 5 16.58 -2.23 10.89
C ALA A 5 17.04 -1.94 9.46
N GLN A 6 18.33 -1.65 9.33
CA GLN A 6 18.97 -1.47 8.03
C GLN A 6 20.18 -2.39 7.94
N ASP A 7 20.30 -3.10 6.81
CA ASP A 7 21.45 -4.00 6.61
C ASP A 7 22.60 -3.25 5.93
N PRO A 8 23.77 -3.90 5.80
CA PRO A 8 24.94 -3.24 5.18
C PRO A 8 24.73 -2.85 3.72
N LYS A 9 23.75 -3.45 3.05
CA LYS A 9 23.43 -3.14 1.66
C LYS A 9 22.38 -2.05 1.56
N LYS A 10 22.03 -1.44 2.70
CA LYS A 10 21.06 -0.34 2.78
C LYS A 10 19.62 -0.76 2.54
N ASN A 11 19.32 -2.06 2.67
CA ASN A 11 17.92 -2.51 2.66
C ASN A 11 17.32 -2.31 4.05
N PHE A 12 16.04 -1.96 4.08
CA PHE A 12 15.32 -1.77 5.33
C PHE A 12 14.46 -2.99 5.62
N TRP A 13 14.41 -3.37 6.89
CA TRP A 13 13.67 -4.53 7.37
C TRP A 13 12.86 -4.15 8.59
N TYR A 14 11.65 -4.67 8.67
CA TYR A 14 10.84 -4.58 9.87
C TYR A 14 10.86 -5.96 10.52
N ILE A 15 11.35 -6.02 11.76
CA ILE A 15 11.56 -7.28 12.46
C ILE A 15 10.62 -7.35 13.65
N GLN A 16 9.79 -8.38 13.69
CA GLN A 16 8.85 -8.58 14.78
C GLN A 16 8.65 -10.09 14.97
N ASP A 17 8.68 -10.54 16.23
CA ASP A 17 8.47 -11.95 16.59
C ASP A 17 9.41 -12.88 15.81
N ASP A 18 10.67 -12.50 15.73
CA ASP A 18 11.73 -13.26 15.06
C ASP A 18 11.55 -13.39 13.53
N VAL A 19 10.64 -12.63 12.96
CA VAL A 19 10.41 -12.60 11.51
C VAL A 19 10.79 -11.24 10.97
N LYS A 20 11.56 -11.24 9.89
CA LYS A 20 11.91 -10.00 9.20
C LYS A 20 11.06 -9.87 7.94
N GLN A 21 10.58 -8.67 7.71
CA GLN A 21 9.85 -8.32 6.50
C GLN A 21 10.62 -7.23 5.78
N ARG A 22 10.99 -7.47 4.54
CA ARG A 22 11.70 -6.44 3.79
C ARG A 22 10.75 -5.30 3.46
N ILE A 23 11.20 -4.08 3.71
CA ILE A 23 10.43 -2.89 3.31
C ILE A 23 10.55 -2.80 1.79
N ALA A 24 9.43 -2.99 1.09
CA ALA A 24 9.44 -3.11 -0.36
C ALA A 24 9.93 -1.84 -1.07
N ASP A 25 9.69 -0.67 -0.45
CA ASP A 25 10.10 0.59 -1.04
C ASP A 25 10.37 1.58 0.08
N PRO A 26 11.42 2.40 -0.02
CA PRO A 26 11.72 3.40 1.02
C PRO A 26 10.59 4.38 1.28
N ALA A 27 9.68 4.60 0.33
CA ALA A 27 8.53 5.47 0.55
C ALA A 27 7.69 4.99 1.72
N LEU A 28 7.67 3.68 2.01
CA LEU A 28 6.91 3.14 3.13
C LEU A 28 7.43 3.63 4.47
N LEU A 29 8.71 4.01 4.54
CA LEU A 29 9.28 4.55 5.77
C LEU A 29 8.59 5.85 6.17
N GLY A 30 8.25 6.68 5.20
CA GLY A 30 7.57 7.93 5.47
C GLY A 30 6.09 7.74 5.80
N ILE A 31 5.51 6.61 5.44
CA ILE A 31 4.10 6.33 5.68
C ILE A 31 3.90 5.66 7.04
N TYR A 32 4.63 4.58 7.30
CA TYR A 32 4.36 3.75 8.48
C TYR A 32 5.41 3.88 9.58
N PHE A 33 6.57 4.46 9.26
CA PHE A 33 7.67 4.56 10.21
C PHE A 33 8.15 6.00 10.38
N LYS A 34 7.27 6.95 10.15
CA LYS A 34 7.60 8.37 10.24
C LYS A 34 8.18 8.70 11.62
N GLY A 35 9.34 9.34 11.61
CA GLY A 35 10.01 9.72 12.85
C GLY A 35 10.77 8.60 13.53
N ARG A 36 10.70 7.38 13.02
CA ARG A 36 11.46 6.27 13.60
C ARG A 36 12.82 6.16 12.94
N LYS A 37 13.82 5.91 13.76
CA LYS A 37 15.18 5.71 13.26
C LYS A 37 15.43 4.23 13.09
N SER A 38 16.12 3.86 12.02
CA SER A 38 16.51 2.48 11.82
C SER A 38 17.79 2.20 12.60
N LYS A 39 17.93 0.94 13.03
CA LYS A 39 19.13 0.47 13.69
C LYS A 39 19.96 -0.29 12.68
N LEU A 40 21.23 0.06 12.57
CA LEU A 40 22.15 -0.64 11.69
C LEU A 40 22.50 -2.00 12.31
N LEU A 41 22.27 -3.06 11.57
CA LEU A 41 22.60 -4.41 11.99
C LEU A 41 23.53 -5.02 10.94
N ASP A 42 24.42 -5.93 11.39
CA ASP A 42 25.27 -6.60 10.44
C ASP A 42 24.49 -7.69 9.71
N GLN A 43 25.05 -8.17 8.61
CA GLN A 43 24.37 -9.13 7.76
C GLN A 43 24.09 -10.44 8.52
N LYS A 44 25.01 -10.86 9.35
CA LYS A 44 24.85 -12.10 10.11
C LYS A 44 23.65 -12.04 11.04
N THR A 45 23.47 -10.90 11.72
CA THR A 45 22.34 -10.72 12.62
C THR A 45 21.04 -10.73 11.87
N ILE A 46 20.99 -10.06 10.73
CA ILE A 46 19.77 -10.02 9.91
C ILE A 46 19.45 -11.39 9.35
N ASP A 47 20.45 -12.13 8.90
CA ASP A 47 20.25 -13.46 8.32
C ASP A 47 19.72 -14.47 9.34
N ALA A 48 19.89 -14.19 10.62
CA ALA A 48 19.40 -15.10 11.66
C ALA A 48 17.87 -15.08 11.80
N TYR A 49 17.20 -14.05 11.29
CA TYR A 49 15.74 -13.96 11.37
C TYR A 49 15.09 -14.69 10.21
N LYS A 50 13.89 -15.23 10.45
CA LYS A 50 13.12 -15.83 9.38
C LYS A 50 12.61 -14.75 8.45
N THR A 51 12.60 -15.02 7.15
CA THR A 51 12.09 -14.08 6.16
C THR A 51 10.59 -14.28 5.98
N GLY A 52 9.82 -13.25 6.26
CA GLY A 52 8.38 -13.27 6.04
C GLY A 52 8.01 -12.56 4.74
N ALA A 53 6.71 -12.33 4.55
CA ALA A 53 6.23 -11.61 3.39
C ALA A 53 6.76 -10.17 3.40
N PRO A 54 7.00 -9.56 2.24
CA PRO A 54 7.46 -8.17 2.20
C PRO A 54 6.46 -7.22 2.86
N TYR A 55 6.98 -6.19 3.52
CA TYR A 55 6.14 -5.15 4.11
C TYR A 55 5.72 -4.20 2.99
N THR A 56 4.42 -4.09 2.76
CA THR A 56 3.89 -3.30 1.65
C THR A 56 2.76 -2.41 2.15
N LEU A 57 2.12 -1.70 1.22
CA LEU A 57 0.98 -0.86 1.55
C LEU A 57 -0.15 -1.70 2.14
N ARG A 58 -0.82 -1.15 3.15
CA ARG A 58 -1.92 -1.84 3.82
C ARG A 58 -3.21 -1.68 3.03
N ASP A 59 -4.11 -2.66 3.16
CA ASP A 59 -5.42 -2.57 2.56
C ASP A 59 -6.17 -1.36 3.09
N GLY A 60 -6.89 -0.69 2.20
CA GLY A 60 -7.63 0.51 2.55
C GLY A 60 -6.84 1.80 2.41
N GLU A 61 -5.53 1.71 2.15
CA GLU A 61 -4.71 2.90 1.99
C GLU A 61 -5.06 3.62 0.69
N LEU A 62 -5.14 4.94 0.74
CA LEU A 62 -5.39 5.77 -0.43
C LEU A 62 -4.05 6.35 -0.88
N VAL A 63 -3.68 6.11 -2.13
CA VAL A 63 -2.37 6.52 -2.63
C VAL A 63 -2.46 7.12 -4.03
N ARG A 64 -1.50 7.95 -4.35
CA ARG A 64 -1.30 8.45 -5.72
C ARG A 64 0.18 8.66 -5.96
N GLY A 65 0.56 8.72 -7.22
CA GLY A 65 1.93 9.00 -7.58
C GLY A 65 2.25 10.48 -7.55
N VAL A 66 3.52 10.80 -7.74
CA VAL A 66 3.98 12.19 -7.72
C VAL A 66 3.51 12.94 -8.96
N LYS A 67 3.53 12.29 -10.12
CA LYS A 67 3.25 12.95 -11.39
C LYS A 67 1.81 12.86 -11.83
N ASP A 68 1.12 11.79 -11.46
CA ASP A 68 -0.24 11.52 -11.94
C ASP A 68 -1.21 11.73 -10.78
N PRO A 69 -2.23 12.56 -10.95
CA PRO A 69 -3.19 12.80 -9.87
C PRO A 69 -4.16 11.65 -9.61
N ALA A 70 -4.11 10.60 -10.42
CA ALA A 70 -5.02 9.47 -10.24
C ALA A 70 -4.82 8.85 -8.87
N VAL A 71 -5.93 8.65 -8.14
CA VAL A 71 -5.92 8.09 -6.79
C VAL A 71 -6.34 6.64 -6.84
N PHE A 72 -5.65 5.81 -6.07
CA PHE A 72 -5.93 4.39 -5.97
C PHE A 72 -6.23 4.02 -4.52
N VAL A 73 -7.08 3.02 -4.33
CA VAL A 73 -7.24 2.41 -3.02
C VAL A 73 -6.58 1.03 -3.06
N VAL A 74 -5.82 0.71 -2.04
CA VAL A 74 -5.13 -0.59 -1.96
C VAL A 74 -6.12 -1.63 -1.44
N GLU A 75 -6.26 -2.74 -2.15
CA GLU A 75 -7.12 -3.83 -1.71
C GLU A 75 -6.52 -5.16 -2.15
N LEU A 76 -6.31 -6.04 -1.19
CA LEU A 76 -5.74 -7.38 -1.43
C LEU A 76 -4.44 -7.32 -2.22
N GLY A 77 -3.60 -6.35 -1.90
CA GLY A 77 -2.30 -6.20 -2.56
C GLY A 77 -2.36 -5.61 -3.95
N LYS A 78 -3.51 -5.09 -4.37
CA LYS A 78 -3.69 -4.48 -5.68
C LYS A 78 -4.11 -3.02 -5.55
N LEU A 79 -3.85 -2.25 -6.59
CA LEU A 79 -4.28 -0.86 -6.65
C LEU A 79 -5.56 -0.77 -7.46
N ARG A 80 -6.64 -0.35 -6.84
CA ARG A 80 -7.91 -0.14 -7.53
C ARG A 80 -8.07 1.34 -7.88
N PRO A 81 -8.08 1.69 -9.17
CA PRO A 81 -8.25 3.10 -9.54
C PRO A 81 -9.64 3.58 -9.13
N ILE A 82 -9.70 4.77 -8.53
CA ILE A 82 -10.98 5.37 -8.17
C ILE A 82 -11.45 6.15 -9.40
N VAL A 83 -12.63 5.83 -9.91
CA VAL A 83 -13.07 6.31 -11.21
C VAL A 83 -13.31 7.82 -11.29
N SER A 84 -13.60 8.47 -10.18
CA SER A 84 -13.80 9.92 -10.19
C SER A 84 -13.70 10.50 -8.79
N GLY A 85 -13.51 11.82 -8.73
CA GLY A 85 -13.52 12.54 -7.46
C GLY A 85 -14.87 12.46 -6.77
N GLU A 86 -15.94 12.36 -7.55
CA GLU A 86 -17.28 12.23 -6.98
C GLU A 86 -17.43 10.92 -6.20
N VAL A 87 -16.93 9.81 -6.77
CA VAL A 87 -16.95 8.52 -6.07
C VAL A 87 -16.13 8.62 -4.79
N PHE A 88 -14.97 9.24 -4.88
CA PHE A 88 -14.09 9.42 -3.72
C PHE A 88 -14.83 10.12 -2.59
N GLU A 89 -15.50 11.21 -2.89
CA GLU A 89 -16.18 11.99 -1.87
C GLU A 89 -17.44 11.31 -1.34
N ARG A 90 -18.15 10.58 -2.19
CA ARG A 90 -19.36 9.87 -1.76
C ARG A 90 -19.08 8.73 -0.80
N VAL A 91 -17.94 8.08 -0.95
CA VAL A 91 -17.53 7.03 -0.03
C VAL A 91 -17.21 7.61 1.35
N GLY A 92 -16.86 8.89 1.39
CA GLY A 92 -16.52 9.55 2.64
C GLY A 92 -15.03 9.66 2.87
N TRP A 93 -14.23 9.30 1.89
CA TRP A 93 -12.78 9.47 1.99
C TRP A 93 -12.43 10.95 1.99
N GLN A 94 -11.30 11.27 2.59
CA GLN A 94 -10.83 12.64 2.66
C GLN A 94 -9.53 12.80 1.89
N TRP A 95 -9.47 13.85 1.08
CA TRP A 95 -8.30 14.11 0.24
C TRP A 95 -7.01 14.22 1.05
N ARG A 96 -7.10 14.74 2.27
CA ARG A 96 -5.91 14.87 3.12
C ARG A 96 -5.32 13.53 3.53
N ASN A 97 -6.07 12.45 3.40
CA ASN A 97 -5.61 11.12 3.75
C ASN A 97 -4.95 10.39 2.58
N VAL A 98 -4.95 11.01 1.39
CA VAL A 98 -4.29 10.42 0.24
C VAL A 98 -2.78 10.60 0.41
N VAL A 99 -2.04 9.49 0.34
CA VAL A 99 -0.60 9.49 0.52
C VAL A 99 0.08 9.54 -0.85
N ILE A 100 1.04 10.43 -1.00
CA ILE A 100 1.83 10.50 -2.24
C ILE A 100 3.00 9.54 -2.10
N VAL A 101 3.09 8.60 -3.03
CA VAL A 101 4.15 7.59 -3.02
C VAL A 101 4.94 7.69 -4.32
N SER A 102 6.09 7.02 -4.37
CA SER A 102 6.91 7.05 -5.58
C SER A 102 6.20 6.32 -6.72
N ASP A 103 6.46 6.76 -7.95
CA ASP A 103 5.91 6.07 -9.10
C ASP A 103 6.43 4.64 -9.19
N ALA A 104 7.66 4.41 -8.74
CA ALA A 104 8.23 3.06 -8.73
C ALA A 104 7.44 2.13 -7.81
N LEU A 105 7.01 2.63 -6.65
CA LEU A 105 6.20 1.82 -5.75
C LEU A 105 4.87 1.46 -6.40
N LEU A 106 4.23 2.42 -7.05
CA LEU A 106 2.95 2.15 -7.72
C LEU A 106 3.10 1.11 -8.83
N LYS A 107 4.20 1.19 -9.58
CA LYS A 107 4.43 0.24 -10.68
C LYS A 107 4.69 -1.17 -10.18
N SER A 108 5.08 -1.32 -8.93
CA SER A 108 5.34 -2.65 -8.37
C SER A 108 4.05 -3.37 -8.01
N TYR A 109 2.92 -2.70 -8.05
CA TYR A 109 1.62 -3.29 -7.71
C TYR A 109 0.83 -3.62 -8.97
N GLU A 110 0.03 -4.68 -8.87
CA GLU A 110 -0.91 -5.01 -9.91
C GLU A 110 -2.12 -4.09 -9.83
N ILE A 111 -2.64 -3.66 -10.98
CA ILE A 111 -3.83 -2.82 -11.02
C ILE A 111 -5.05 -3.72 -10.94
N GLY A 112 -5.90 -3.47 -9.96
CA GLY A 112 -7.14 -4.20 -9.80
C GLY A 112 -8.30 -3.55 -10.53
N LYS A 113 -9.51 -4.00 -10.24
CA LYS A 113 -10.70 -3.46 -10.87
C LYS A 113 -10.94 -2.02 -10.42
N PRO A 114 -11.41 -1.15 -11.32
CA PRO A 114 -11.73 0.21 -10.93
C PRO A 114 -12.77 0.23 -9.81
N PHE A 115 -12.59 1.16 -8.87
CA PHE A 115 -13.54 1.34 -7.78
C PHE A 115 -14.63 2.31 -8.22
N SER A 116 -15.88 1.88 -8.17
CA SER A 116 -17.01 2.70 -8.57
C SER A 116 -18.21 2.34 -7.71
N LEU A 117 -19.00 3.32 -7.37
CA LEU A 117 -20.24 3.07 -6.64
C LEU A 117 -21.28 2.35 -7.49
N GLU A 118 -21.11 2.38 -8.80
CA GLU A 118 -22.02 1.68 -9.70
C GLU A 118 -21.77 0.18 -9.74
N THR A 119 -20.64 -0.27 -9.23
CA THR A 119 -20.35 -1.68 -9.18
C THR A 119 -20.78 -2.27 -7.86
N THR A 120 -21.84 -1.80 -7.31
CA THR A 120 -22.31 -2.37 -6.10
C THR A 120 -22.61 -3.81 -6.32
N PRO A 121 -22.23 -4.53 -5.42
CA PRO A 121 -22.33 -5.91 -5.53
C PRO A 121 -23.69 -6.40 -5.49
N THR A 122 -24.16 -6.20 -6.11
CA THR A 122 -25.35 -6.76 -6.08
C THR A 122 -25.22 -7.87 -6.88
N ALA A 123 -24.98 -7.50 -6.68
CA ALA A 123 -24.80 -8.06 -7.25
C ALA A 123 -24.60 -8.55 -7.97
N PRO A 124 -24.90 -8.79 -8.12
CA PRO A 124 -24.55 -9.18 -8.98
C PRO A 124 -24.38 -9.21 -9.88
N ALA A 125 -24.48 -8.93 -10.08
CA ALA A 125 -24.28 -8.85 -10.97
C ALA A 125 -24.30 -8.61 -11.66
N ALA A 126 -24.77 -8.18 -11.73
CA ALA A 126 -24.71 -7.87 -12.46
C ALA A 126 -24.84 -7.35 -12.90
N GLU A 127 -25.19 -6.86 -12.96
CA GLU A 127 -25.16 -6.29 -13.42
C GLU A 127 -25.49 -5.98 -13.88
N PRO A 128 -26.21 -5.75 -14.06
CA PRO A 128 -26.58 -5.27 -14.56
C PRO A 128 -27.20 -4.84 -14.69
N SER A 129 -27.54 -4.49 -14.63
CA SER A 129 -27.68 -4.02 -14.67
C SER A 129 -28.14 -3.58 -14.47
N LEU A 130 -28.60 -3.25 -14.22
CA LEU A 130 -28.63 -2.87 -13.84
C LEU A 130 -28.93 -2.54 -13.85
N ASP A 131 -29.43 -2.29 -13.61
CA ASP A 131 -29.35 -2.03 -13.53
C ASP A 131 -29.45 -1.70 -13.68
N ALA A 132 -29.93 -1.58 -13.67
CA ALA A 132 -29.70 -1.37 -13.82
C ALA A 132 -29.84 -1.06 -13.96
N VAL A 133 -30.24 -0.63 -13.85
CA VAL A 133 -30.13 -0.67 -14.14
C VAL A 133 -30.07 -0.76 -14.17
#